data_a7e0c52c713e1e497edc071db4cdaa90
#
_entry.id   a7e0c52c713e1e497edc071db4cdaa90
#
_cell.length_a   1.000
_cell.length_b   1.000
_cell.length_c   1.000
_cell.angle_alpha   90.00
_cell.angle_beta   90.00
_cell.angle_gamma   90.00
#
_symmetry.space_group_name_H-M   'P 1'
#
loop_
_entity.id
_entity.type
_entity.pdbx_description
1 polymer ?
#
loop_
_entity_poly.entity_id
_entity_poly.type
_entity_poly.pdbx_seq_one_letter_code
_entity_poly.pdbx_strand_id
1 'polypeptide(L)'
;MKVAPFRYHAPQTIDEAVSLLAEVAPLDGRILAGGQSLVPIMAFRLSRPAHLVDINGVEALRRLAIDGDRLGIGACVRHSAFHRPAVEGPLGELLSTVVRHIAHYPIRARGTFCGSIAHADPASEWCTVAAALGAEMVAQSVRGTRVIPAHEFFAGIMTTTLEDDELLTEVRLPLLPADARFGFYEFNRRAGDFALAMALAVYRVEDGRIVEPRLAVGGAETHARRIAEAEQILAGRAPVADSFVAAAERAAAAIDPMEDVQTSAEYRRALVRTVMRRALEQSLL
;
A
#
# COMPACT_ATOMS: atom_id res chain seq x y z
N MET A 1 -4.37 9.56 25.50
CA MET A 1 -4.97 8.95 26.70
C MET A 1 -4.22 7.64 27.01
N LYS A 2 -4.34 7.14 28.27
CA LYS A 2 -3.75 5.83 28.59
C LYS A 2 -4.55 4.72 27.89
N VAL A 3 -3.86 3.80 27.21
CA VAL A 3 -4.49 2.64 26.54
C VAL A 3 -5.14 1.68 27.54
N ALA A 4 -6.08 0.85 27.09
CA ALA A 4 -6.63 -0.23 27.89
C ALA A 4 -5.52 -1.24 28.27
N PRO A 5 -5.63 -1.97 29.39
CA PRO A 5 -4.69 -3.04 29.72
C PRO A 5 -4.68 -4.13 28.66
N PHE A 6 -3.51 -4.68 28.37
CA PHE A 6 -3.32 -5.81 27.46
C PHE A 6 -2.20 -6.72 27.96
N ARG A 7 -2.15 -7.95 27.50
CA ARG A 7 -1.00 -8.84 27.63
C ARG A 7 -0.07 -8.64 26.45
N TYR A 8 1.22 -8.60 26.73
CA TYR A 8 2.26 -8.39 25.72
C TYR A 8 3.05 -9.67 25.49
N HIS A 9 3.22 -10.03 24.22
CA HIS A 9 3.96 -11.20 23.76
C HIS A 9 5.03 -10.75 22.77
N ALA A 10 6.24 -11.29 22.85
CA ALA A 10 7.38 -10.91 22.03
C ALA A 10 8.08 -12.17 21.46
N PRO A 11 7.48 -12.85 20.47
CA PRO A 11 8.08 -14.00 19.81
C PRO A 11 9.39 -13.63 19.12
N GLN A 12 10.29 -14.60 18.96
CA GLN A 12 11.58 -14.43 18.33
C GLN A 12 11.65 -15.09 16.94
N THR A 13 10.70 -15.96 16.63
CA THR A 13 10.60 -16.65 15.35
C THR A 13 9.21 -16.47 14.72
N ILE A 14 9.10 -16.73 13.41
CA ILE A 14 7.81 -16.68 12.70
C ILE A 14 6.88 -17.77 13.27
N ASP A 15 7.40 -18.98 13.52
CA ASP A 15 6.60 -20.10 14.02
C ASP A 15 6.06 -19.82 15.43
N GLU A 16 6.85 -19.18 16.30
CA GLU A 16 6.34 -18.69 17.58
C GLU A 16 5.25 -17.63 17.42
N ALA A 17 5.44 -16.68 16.47
CA ALA A 17 4.49 -15.61 16.25
C ALA A 17 3.14 -16.14 15.74
N VAL A 18 3.13 -17.07 14.79
CA VAL A 18 1.89 -17.64 14.25
C VAL A 18 1.22 -18.58 15.25
N SER A 19 1.99 -19.32 16.04
CA SER A 19 1.45 -20.16 17.13
C SER A 19 0.76 -19.31 18.19
N LEU A 20 1.42 -18.25 18.66
CA LEU A 20 0.84 -17.29 19.59
C LEU A 20 -0.40 -16.60 19.01
N LEU A 21 -0.34 -16.19 17.75
CA LEU A 21 -1.47 -15.53 17.08
C LEU A 21 -2.68 -16.46 17.03
N ALA A 22 -2.50 -17.74 16.69
CA ALA A 22 -3.58 -18.73 16.68
C ALA A 22 -4.22 -18.91 18.06
N GLU A 23 -3.44 -18.83 19.15
CA GLU A 23 -3.94 -18.91 20.50
C GLU A 23 -4.73 -17.66 20.92
N VAL A 24 -4.23 -16.46 20.55
CA VAL A 24 -4.77 -15.20 21.09
C VAL A 24 -5.73 -14.47 20.15
N ALA A 25 -5.80 -14.81 18.86
CA ALA A 25 -6.74 -14.18 17.93
C ALA A 25 -8.20 -14.33 18.39
N PRO A 26 -8.67 -15.50 18.86
CA PRO A 26 -10.02 -15.64 19.41
C PRO A 26 -10.25 -14.84 20.72
N LEU A 27 -9.19 -14.35 21.33
CA LEU A 27 -9.18 -13.56 22.56
C LEU A 27 -8.90 -12.07 22.29
N ASP A 28 -9.23 -11.58 21.10
CA ASP A 28 -8.95 -10.21 20.62
C ASP A 28 -7.44 -9.89 20.62
N GLY A 29 -6.63 -10.84 20.15
CA GLY A 29 -5.20 -10.64 19.92
C GLY A 29 -4.96 -9.85 18.63
N ARG A 30 -3.92 -9.00 18.64
CA ARG A 30 -3.50 -8.22 17.44
C ARG A 30 -1.99 -8.24 17.28
N ILE A 31 -1.56 -8.25 16.03
CA ILE A 31 -0.14 -8.09 15.67
C ILE A 31 0.29 -6.65 15.90
N LEU A 32 1.45 -6.48 16.52
CA LEU A 32 2.15 -5.21 16.65
C LEU A 32 3.44 -5.24 15.83
N ALA A 33 3.47 -4.50 14.71
CA ALA A 33 4.67 -4.24 13.92
C ALA A 33 5.22 -2.82 14.23
N GLY A 34 5.03 -1.86 13.34
CA GLY A 34 5.47 -0.47 13.55
C GLY A 34 4.66 0.31 14.58
N GLY A 35 3.45 -0.09 14.84
CA GLY A 35 2.54 0.50 15.83
C GLY A 35 1.97 1.87 15.44
N GLN A 36 2.24 2.37 14.22
CA GLN A 36 1.92 3.76 13.85
C GLN A 36 0.43 3.98 13.50
N SER A 37 -0.31 2.93 13.26
CA SER A 37 -1.78 2.95 13.17
C SER A 37 -2.40 2.39 14.45
N LEU A 38 -2.01 1.18 14.89
CA LEU A 38 -2.63 0.49 16.01
C LEU A 38 -2.54 1.27 17.33
N VAL A 39 -1.35 1.81 17.68
CA VAL A 39 -1.15 2.50 18.97
C VAL A 39 -1.97 3.80 19.06
N PRO A 40 -2.05 4.67 18.03
CA PRO A 40 -2.99 5.79 18.01
C PRO A 40 -4.45 5.37 18.18
N ILE A 41 -4.91 4.35 17.46
CA ILE A 41 -6.27 3.82 17.56
C ILE A 41 -6.56 3.31 19.01
N MET A 42 -5.59 2.62 19.60
CA MET A 42 -5.68 2.20 21.02
C MET A 42 -5.70 3.39 21.98
N ALA A 43 -4.94 4.45 21.71
CA ALA A 43 -4.91 5.66 22.54
C ALA A 43 -6.27 6.40 22.52
N PHE A 44 -7.00 6.36 21.40
CA PHE A 44 -8.37 6.84 21.28
C PHE A 44 -9.41 5.83 21.80
N ARG A 45 -8.99 4.62 22.19
CA ARG A 45 -9.84 3.51 22.64
C ARG A 45 -10.85 3.03 21.59
N LEU A 46 -10.55 3.25 20.31
CA LEU A 46 -11.31 2.71 19.17
C LEU A 46 -11.00 1.21 18.96
N SER A 47 -9.82 0.76 19.40
CA SER A 47 -9.45 -0.66 19.51
C SER A 47 -8.91 -0.90 20.93
N ARG A 48 -9.23 -2.06 21.51
CA ARG A 48 -8.85 -2.44 22.88
C ARG A 48 -8.41 -3.89 22.94
N PRO A 49 -7.38 -4.27 22.14
CA PRO A 49 -6.95 -5.66 22.09
C PRO A 49 -6.55 -6.15 23.50
N ALA A 50 -6.96 -7.37 23.82
CA ALA A 50 -6.56 -8.00 25.09
C ALA A 50 -5.13 -8.54 25.03
N HIS A 51 -4.62 -8.82 23.82
CA HIS A 51 -3.28 -9.33 23.59
C HIS A 51 -2.60 -8.59 22.43
N LEU A 52 -1.30 -8.28 22.59
CA LEU A 52 -0.44 -7.77 21.53
C LEU A 52 0.68 -8.77 21.27
N VAL A 53 0.82 -9.20 20.02
CA VAL A 53 1.93 -10.04 19.53
C VAL A 53 2.91 -9.13 18.81
N ASP A 54 3.98 -8.74 19.47
CA ASP A 54 5.01 -7.84 18.94
C ASP A 54 6.03 -8.62 18.12
N ILE A 55 5.97 -8.47 16.80
CA ILE A 55 6.84 -9.17 15.85
C ILE A 55 8.18 -8.46 15.59
N ASN A 56 8.46 -7.34 16.27
CA ASN A 56 9.71 -6.59 16.05
C ASN A 56 10.99 -7.37 16.45
N GLY A 57 10.86 -8.39 17.32
CA GLY A 57 11.96 -9.29 17.69
C GLY A 57 12.28 -10.37 16.66
N VAL A 58 11.41 -10.60 15.68
CA VAL A 58 11.57 -11.65 14.67
C VAL A 58 12.50 -11.18 13.55
N GLU A 59 13.77 -11.55 13.61
CA GLU A 59 14.80 -11.08 12.66
C GLU A 59 14.48 -11.45 11.21
N ALA A 60 13.95 -12.64 10.96
CA ALA A 60 13.57 -13.10 9.62
C ALA A 60 12.56 -12.16 8.90
N LEU A 61 11.72 -11.43 9.65
CA LEU A 61 10.76 -10.49 9.10
C LEU A 61 11.36 -9.12 8.70
N ARG A 62 12.66 -8.92 8.89
CA ARG A 62 13.38 -7.70 8.47
C ARG A 62 14.03 -7.83 7.11
N ARG A 63 13.90 -8.97 6.46
CA ARG A 63 14.50 -9.22 5.14
C ARG A 63 13.93 -8.26 4.10
N LEU A 64 14.83 -7.63 3.34
CA LEU A 64 14.54 -6.83 2.16
C LEU A 64 15.52 -7.28 1.08
N ALA A 65 15.06 -8.07 0.11
CA ALA A 65 15.94 -8.71 -0.86
C ALA A 65 15.20 -9.06 -2.16
N ILE A 66 15.96 -9.12 -3.24
CA ILE A 66 15.48 -9.65 -4.52
C ILE A 66 15.43 -11.17 -4.44
N ASP A 67 14.35 -11.77 -4.93
CA ASP A 67 14.17 -13.19 -5.13
C ASP A 67 13.56 -13.43 -6.53
N GLY A 68 14.36 -13.92 -7.46
CA GLY A 68 13.99 -14.01 -8.87
C GLY A 68 13.69 -12.66 -9.50
N ASP A 69 12.47 -12.48 -9.97
CA ASP A 69 11.95 -11.26 -10.59
C ASP A 69 11.18 -10.35 -9.62
N ARG A 70 11.31 -10.58 -8.30
CA ARG A 70 10.54 -9.86 -7.28
C ARG A 70 11.43 -9.28 -6.19
N LEU A 71 11.00 -8.14 -5.64
CA LEU A 71 11.50 -7.60 -4.39
C LEU A 71 10.65 -8.11 -3.23
N GLY A 72 11.22 -8.96 -2.38
CA GLY A 72 10.61 -9.42 -1.13
C GLY A 72 10.82 -8.39 -0.01
N ILE A 73 9.72 -7.99 0.62
CA ILE A 73 9.67 -6.98 1.69
C ILE A 73 9.06 -7.62 2.93
N GLY A 74 9.88 -7.95 3.92
CA GLY A 74 9.45 -8.57 5.17
C GLY A 74 8.59 -7.66 6.05
N ALA A 75 7.78 -8.26 6.93
CA ALA A 75 6.78 -7.57 7.74
C ALA A 75 7.32 -6.44 8.62
N CYS A 76 8.58 -6.51 9.03
CA CYS A 76 9.24 -5.51 9.88
C CYS A 76 10.11 -4.51 9.12
N VAL A 77 10.13 -4.52 7.78
CA VAL A 77 10.85 -3.53 6.98
C VAL A 77 10.20 -2.16 7.15
N ARG A 78 10.99 -1.20 7.64
CA ARG A 78 10.50 0.16 7.95
C ARG A 78 10.30 0.97 6.69
N HIS A 79 9.35 1.91 6.71
CA HIS A 79 9.20 2.87 5.60
C HIS A 79 10.51 3.60 5.31
N SER A 80 11.29 3.93 6.34
CA SER A 80 12.58 4.61 6.19
C SER A 80 13.62 3.85 5.36
N ALA A 81 13.48 2.54 5.18
CA ALA A 81 14.35 1.74 4.30
C ALA A 81 14.24 2.18 2.83
N PHE A 82 13.13 2.78 2.44
CA PHE A 82 12.86 3.24 1.07
C PHE A 82 13.21 4.71 0.81
N HIS A 83 13.79 5.44 1.77
CA HIS A 83 14.28 6.82 1.54
C HIS A 83 15.38 6.93 0.47
N ARG A 84 16.03 5.80 0.18
CA ARG A 84 16.92 5.59 -0.96
C ARG A 84 16.40 4.38 -1.74
N PRO A 85 16.70 4.28 -3.04
CA PRO A 85 16.33 3.12 -3.81
C PRO A 85 16.79 1.82 -3.12
N ALA A 86 15.83 0.94 -2.81
CA ALA A 86 16.09 -0.35 -2.17
C ALA A 86 16.59 -1.39 -3.18
N VAL A 87 16.37 -1.15 -4.44
CA VAL A 87 16.85 -1.90 -5.60
C VAL A 87 17.19 -0.91 -6.72
N GLU A 88 18.05 -1.29 -7.64
CA GLU A 88 18.35 -0.49 -8.81
C GLU A 88 17.15 -0.42 -9.78
N GLY A 89 17.07 0.65 -10.55
CA GLY A 89 16.07 0.83 -11.61
C GLY A 89 14.73 1.40 -11.13
N PRO A 90 13.72 1.39 -12.03
CA PRO A 90 12.49 2.14 -11.85
C PRO A 90 11.69 1.78 -10.60
N LEU A 91 11.71 0.50 -10.14
CA LEU A 91 11.04 0.11 -8.90
C LEU A 91 11.64 0.82 -7.68
N GLY A 92 12.98 0.83 -7.56
CA GLY A 92 13.64 1.49 -6.44
C GLY A 92 13.37 3.00 -6.40
N GLU A 93 13.40 3.66 -7.55
CA GLU A 93 13.09 5.08 -7.71
C GLU A 93 11.63 5.37 -7.36
N LEU A 94 10.69 4.55 -7.83
CA LEU A 94 9.27 4.65 -7.50
C LEU A 94 9.06 4.57 -5.99
N LEU A 95 9.60 3.54 -5.32
CA LEU A 95 9.45 3.36 -3.89
C LEU A 95 10.08 4.53 -3.09
N SER A 96 11.24 5.05 -3.55
CA SER A 96 11.89 6.19 -2.91
C SER A 96 11.16 7.51 -3.15
N THR A 97 10.38 7.61 -4.19
CA THR A 97 9.49 8.74 -4.45
C THR A 97 8.26 8.68 -3.55
N VAL A 98 7.56 7.55 -3.55
CA VAL A 98 6.31 7.35 -2.81
C VAL A 98 6.50 7.49 -1.30
N VAL A 99 7.58 6.95 -0.73
CA VAL A 99 7.83 7.00 0.73
C VAL A 99 7.87 8.43 1.29
N ARG A 100 8.21 9.41 0.48
CA ARG A 100 8.30 10.82 0.90
C ARG A 100 6.93 11.44 1.19
N HIS A 101 5.88 10.88 0.64
CA HIS A 101 4.49 11.27 0.87
C HIS A 101 3.95 10.71 2.18
N ILE A 102 4.46 9.57 2.65
CA ILE A 102 3.97 8.91 3.86
C ILE A 102 4.27 9.76 5.09
N ALA A 103 3.23 10.39 5.65
CA ALA A 103 3.28 11.10 6.92
C ALA A 103 4.59 11.89 7.15
N HIS A 104 5.13 11.87 8.39
CA HIS A 104 6.37 12.55 8.78
C HIS A 104 7.47 11.55 9.16
N TYR A 105 8.72 12.00 9.16
CA TYR A 105 9.89 11.15 9.42
C TYR A 105 9.78 10.27 10.67
N PRO A 106 9.30 10.74 11.85
CA PRO A 106 9.13 9.89 13.03
C PRO A 106 8.21 8.69 12.77
N ILE A 107 7.15 8.87 11.98
CA ILE A 107 6.24 7.80 11.58
C ILE A 107 6.98 6.80 10.67
N ARG A 108 7.71 7.31 9.66
CA ARG A 108 8.47 6.47 8.73
C ARG A 108 9.61 5.68 9.39
N ALA A 109 10.19 6.20 10.46
CA ALA A 109 11.22 5.51 11.23
C ALA A 109 10.70 4.28 11.99
N ARG A 110 9.40 4.17 12.23
CA ARG A 110 8.79 3.09 13.01
C ARG A 110 7.79 2.26 12.20
N GLY A 111 6.94 2.89 11.41
CA GLY A 111 5.97 2.23 10.55
C GLY A 111 6.63 1.27 9.58
N THR A 112 5.93 0.20 9.17
CA THR A 112 6.44 -0.83 8.28
C THR A 112 5.61 -0.91 7.00
N PHE A 113 6.24 -1.31 5.89
CA PHE A 113 5.58 -1.50 4.60
C PHE A 113 4.38 -2.44 4.74
N CYS A 114 4.63 -3.67 5.24
CA CYS A 114 3.58 -4.67 5.42
C CYS A 114 2.54 -4.24 6.47
N GLY A 115 2.92 -3.45 7.47
CA GLY A 115 1.98 -2.90 8.44
C GLY A 115 0.94 -1.98 7.82
N SER A 116 1.34 -1.13 6.83
CA SER A 116 0.39 -0.33 6.05
C SER A 116 -0.50 -1.20 5.18
N ILE A 117 0.05 -2.24 4.54
CA ILE A 117 -0.70 -3.19 3.71
C ILE A 117 -1.74 -3.95 4.55
N ALA A 118 -1.33 -4.49 5.71
CA ALA A 118 -2.24 -5.23 6.61
C ALA A 118 -3.30 -4.33 7.25
N HIS A 119 -2.99 -3.05 7.46
CA HIS A 119 -3.96 -2.07 7.97
C HIS A 119 -4.99 -1.67 6.91
N ALA A 120 -4.63 -1.73 5.65
CA ALA A 120 -5.50 -1.48 4.49
C ALA A 120 -6.28 -0.15 4.56
N ASP A 121 -5.64 0.92 5.07
CA ASP A 121 -6.24 2.26 4.97
C ASP A 121 -6.36 2.64 3.49
N PRO A 122 -7.54 3.06 3.01
CA PRO A 122 -7.73 3.52 1.63
C PRO A 122 -6.75 4.62 1.20
N ALA A 123 -6.31 5.46 2.13
CA ALA A 123 -5.37 6.55 1.89
C ALA A 123 -3.89 6.12 2.04
N SER A 124 -3.60 4.80 2.14
CA SER A 124 -2.23 4.32 2.21
C SER A 124 -1.58 4.30 0.83
N GLU A 125 -0.46 4.97 0.71
CA GLU A 125 0.37 5.03 -0.49
C GLU A 125 0.89 3.64 -0.87
N TRP A 126 1.28 2.81 0.12
CA TRP A 126 1.73 1.44 -0.13
C TRP A 126 0.62 0.52 -0.64
N CYS A 127 -0.62 0.71 -0.21
CA CYS A 127 -1.76 -0.03 -0.76
C CYS A 127 -1.96 0.32 -2.24
N THR A 128 -1.79 1.60 -2.62
CA THR A 128 -1.86 2.04 -4.01
C THR A 128 -0.71 1.46 -4.85
N VAL A 129 0.52 1.41 -4.31
CA VAL A 129 1.66 0.74 -4.96
C VAL A 129 1.40 -0.74 -5.14
N ALA A 130 0.94 -1.44 -4.10
CA ALA A 130 0.65 -2.87 -4.16
C ALA A 130 -0.42 -3.19 -5.20
N ALA A 131 -1.50 -2.41 -5.25
CA ALA A 131 -2.55 -2.58 -6.25
C ALA A 131 -2.03 -2.32 -7.66
N ALA A 132 -1.32 -1.21 -7.90
CA ALA A 132 -0.78 -0.84 -9.21
C ALA A 132 0.16 -1.90 -9.78
N LEU A 133 1.08 -2.38 -8.95
CA LEU A 133 2.13 -3.31 -9.39
C LEU A 133 1.67 -4.77 -9.39
N GLY A 134 0.49 -5.09 -8.85
CA GLY A 134 0.02 -6.47 -8.71
C GLY A 134 0.89 -7.25 -7.72
N ALA A 135 1.10 -6.67 -6.53
CA ALA A 135 1.85 -7.30 -5.45
C ALA A 135 1.26 -8.64 -5.03
N GLU A 136 2.11 -9.49 -4.46
CA GLU A 136 1.72 -10.71 -3.78
C GLU A 136 1.94 -10.56 -2.27
N MET A 137 0.92 -10.87 -1.48
CA MET A 137 0.96 -10.88 -0.04
C MET A 137 1.12 -12.30 0.47
N VAL A 138 2.20 -12.57 1.22
CA VAL A 138 2.49 -13.88 1.80
C VAL A 138 1.93 -13.90 3.22
N ALA A 139 0.86 -14.64 3.42
CA ALA A 139 0.22 -14.87 4.70
C ALA A 139 0.63 -16.22 5.27
N GLN A 140 0.96 -16.28 6.57
CA GLN A 140 1.34 -17.51 7.26
C GLN A 140 0.52 -17.68 8.55
N SER A 141 0.10 -18.92 8.79
CA SER A 141 -0.56 -19.36 10.02
C SER A 141 -0.05 -20.75 10.41
N VAL A 142 -0.57 -21.31 11.49
CA VAL A 142 -0.31 -22.71 11.88
C VAL A 142 -0.80 -23.73 10.84
N ARG A 143 -1.70 -23.33 9.93
CA ARG A 143 -2.18 -24.17 8.83
C ARG A 143 -1.24 -24.21 7.62
N GLY A 144 -0.25 -23.30 7.56
CA GLY A 144 0.70 -23.18 6.45
C GLY A 144 0.78 -21.76 5.89
N THR A 145 1.32 -21.65 4.70
CA THR A 145 1.55 -20.39 3.99
C THR A 145 0.66 -20.32 2.74
N ARG A 146 0.06 -19.16 2.48
CA ARG A 146 -0.63 -18.88 1.22
C ARG A 146 -0.19 -17.53 0.64
N VAL A 147 -0.31 -17.40 -0.67
CA VAL A 147 -0.01 -16.17 -1.39
C VAL A 147 -1.33 -15.59 -1.90
N ILE A 148 -1.57 -14.32 -1.59
CA ILE A 148 -2.79 -13.60 -1.95
C ILE A 148 -2.40 -12.48 -2.92
N PRO A 149 -2.91 -12.44 -4.14
CA PRO A 149 -2.64 -11.34 -5.06
C PRO A 149 -3.35 -10.05 -4.61
N ALA A 150 -2.75 -8.88 -4.93
CA ALA A 150 -3.25 -7.59 -4.47
C ALA A 150 -4.72 -7.32 -4.82
N HIS A 151 -5.20 -7.80 -5.96
CA HIS A 151 -6.59 -7.59 -6.39
C HIS A 151 -7.63 -8.40 -5.59
N GLU A 152 -7.18 -9.39 -4.82
CA GLU A 152 -8.00 -10.19 -3.90
C GLU A 152 -7.77 -9.83 -2.43
N PHE A 153 -6.75 -9.02 -2.14
CA PHE A 153 -6.32 -8.78 -0.77
C PHE A 153 -7.13 -7.71 -0.06
N PHE A 154 -7.41 -6.58 -0.73
CA PHE A 154 -8.12 -5.45 -0.14
C PHE A 154 -9.64 -5.64 -0.29
N ALA A 155 -10.34 -5.87 0.82
CA ALA A 155 -11.76 -6.17 0.82
C ALA A 155 -12.67 -4.94 1.13
N GLY A 156 -12.08 -3.86 1.65
CA GLY A 156 -12.82 -2.64 2.01
C GLY A 156 -12.02 -1.72 2.94
N ILE A 157 -12.69 -0.78 3.57
CA ILE A 157 -12.06 0.18 4.49
C ILE A 157 -11.42 -0.59 5.65
N MET A 158 -10.09 -0.49 5.78
CA MET A 158 -9.30 -1.16 6.82
C MET A 158 -9.61 -2.66 6.93
N THR A 159 -9.92 -3.29 5.80
CA THR A 159 -10.33 -4.70 5.74
C THR A 159 -9.55 -5.42 4.65
N THR A 160 -8.97 -6.55 5.01
CA THR A 160 -8.23 -7.45 4.12
C THR A 160 -8.87 -8.84 4.13
N THR A 161 -8.41 -9.71 3.23
CA THR A 161 -8.80 -11.13 3.20
C THR A 161 -7.90 -12.02 4.07
N LEU A 162 -7.06 -11.43 4.94
CA LEU A 162 -6.36 -12.18 5.99
C LEU A 162 -7.37 -12.73 7.00
N GLU A 163 -7.17 -13.98 7.38
CA GLU A 163 -7.86 -14.56 8.53
C GLU A 163 -7.27 -13.98 9.84
N ASP A 164 -8.04 -14.00 10.92
CA ASP A 164 -7.64 -13.39 12.20
C ASP A 164 -6.34 -13.99 12.79
N ASP A 165 -6.02 -15.23 12.46
CA ASP A 165 -4.83 -15.96 12.88
C ASP A 165 -3.71 -16.01 11.82
N GLU A 166 -3.81 -15.19 10.77
CA GLU A 166 -2.78 -15.07 9.74
C GLU A 166 -1.87 -13.86 9.98
N LEU A 167 -0.58 -14.11 9.89
CA LEU A 167 0.47 -13.09 9.89
C LEU A 167 0.87 -12.79 8.45
N LEU A 168 0.75 -11.55 8.00
CA LEU A 168 1.38 -11.08 6.77
C LEU A 168 2.90 -11.03 6.99
N THR A 169 3.61 -12.01 6.48
CA THR A 169 5.07 -12.15 6.69
C THR A 169 5.89 -11.40 5.67
N GLU A 170 5.41 -11.27 4.43
CA GLU A 170 6.12 -10.65 3.32
C GLU A 170 5.15 -10.06 2.31
N VAL A 171 5.56 -8.99 1.64
CA VAL A 171 4.95 -8.49 0.40
C VAL A 171 5.98 -8.57 -0.72
N ARG A 172 5.60 -9.11 -1.86
CA ARG A 172 6.45 -9.26 -3.04
C ARG A 172 5.99 -8.32 -4.14
N LEU A 173 6.87 -7.42 -4.57
CA LEU A 173 6.65 -6.53 -5.70
C LEU A 173 7.42 -7.04 -6.93
N PRO A 174 6.82 -7.06 -8.11
CA PRO A 174 7.56 -7.39 -9.33
C PRO A 174 8.62 -6.32 -9.61
N LEU A 175 9.82 -6.73 -10.04
CA LEU A 175 10.80 -5.81 -10.57
C LEU A 175 10.23 -5.17 -11.84
N LEU A 176 10.48 -3.88 -12.01
CA LEU A 176 10.04 -3.18 -13.22
C LEU A 176 11.13 -3.24 -14.30
N PRO A 177 10.76 -3.38 -15.58
CA PRO A 177 11.70 -3.26 -16.67
C PRO A 177 12.47 -1.94 -16.63
N ALA A 178 13.71 -1.92 -17.10
CA ALA A 178 14.58 -0.75 -17.03
C ALA A 178 14.03 0.47 -17.82
N ASP A 179 13.18 0.24 -18.80
CA ASP A 179 12.50 1.25 -19.61
C ASP A 179 11.10 1.64 -19.08
N ALA A 180 10.71 1.09 -17.92
CA ALA A 180 9.44 1.45 -17.29
C ALA A 180 9.47 2.91 -16.84
N ARG A 181 8.40 3.61 -17.14
CA ARG A 181 8.14 4.98 -16.70
C ARG A 181 7.10 4.94 -15.59
N PHE A 182 7.23 5.83 -14.62
CA PHE A 182 6.25 5.96 -13.56
C PHE A 182 6.02 7.42 -13.20
N GLY A 183 4.86 7.70 -12.62
CA GLY A 183 4.57 8.96 -11.96
C GLY A 183 3.58 8.73 -10.83
N PHE A 184 3.80 9.40 -9.73
CA PHE A 184 2.96 9.35 -8.53
C PHE A 184 2.55 10.76 -8.13
N TYR A 185 1.28 10.99 -7.98
CA TYR A 185 0.77 12.27 -7.48
C TYR A 185 -0.29 12.06 -6.41
N GLU A 186 -0.15 12.80 -5.32
CA GLU A 186 -1.04 12.78 -4.19
C GLU A 186 -1.56 14.17 -3.88
N PHE A 187 -2.84 14.25 -3.52
CA PHE A 187 -3.47 15.44 -3.01
C PHE A 187 -3.93 15.22 -1.57
N ASN A 188 -3.40 16.03 -0.68
CA ASN A 188 -3.79 16.15 0.72
C ASN A 188 -3.97 17.63 1.09
N ARG A 189 -4.55 17.91 2.26
CA ARG A 189 -4.76 19.30 2.71
C ARG A 189 -3.49 19.93 3.25
N ARG A 190 -2.62 19.13 3.85
CA ARG A 190 -1.34 19.52 4.41
C ARG A 190 -0.33 18.41 4.15
N ALA A 191 0.91 18.77 3.94
CA ALA A 191 1.98 17.77 3.81
C ALA A 191 2.00 16.84 5.03
N GLY A 192 1.93 15.53 4.78
CA GLY A 192 1.90 14.48 5.79
C GLY A 192 0.51 14.12 6.35
N ASP A 193 -0.57 14.80 5.93
CA ASP A 193 -1.94 14.35 6.17
C ASP A 193 -2.28 13.16 5.26
N PHE A 194 -3.32 12.42 5.60
CA PHE A 194 -3.88 11.40 4.72
C PHE A 194 -4.36 11.99 3.39
N ALA A 195 -4.12 11.23 2.32
CA ALA A 195 -4.55 11.63 0.98
C ALA A 195 -6.08 11.69 0.86
N LEU A 196 -6.60 12.74 0.21
CA LEU A 196 -7.97 12.77 -0.26
C LEU A 196 -8.12 12.01 -1.58
N ALA A 197 -7.08 12.00 -2.39
CA ALA A 197 -6.92 11.17 -3.57
C ALA A 197 -5.44 11.09 -3.95
N MET A 198 -5.00 9.95 -4.46
CA MET A 198 -3.70 9.75 -5.06
C MET A 198 -3.81 8.87 -6.29
N ALA A 199 -2.83 8.97 -7.19
CA ALA A 199 -2.72 8.12 -8.36
C ALA A 199 -1.27 7.70 -8.59
N LEU A 200 -1.10 6.46 -9.02
CA LEU A 200 0.14 5.89 -9.52
C LEU A 200 -0.08 5.42 -10.95
N ALA A 201 0.77 5.88 -11.85
CA ALA A 201 0.84 5.43 -13.24
C ALA A 201 2.18 4.74 -13.48
N VAL A 202 2.16 3.56 -14.10
CA VAL A 202 3.35 2.83 -14.54
C VAL A 202 3.07 2.29 -15.95
N TYR A 203 4.01 2.46 -16.89
CA TYR A 203 3.88 1.95 -18.24
C TYR A 203 5.25 1.91 -18.94
N ARG A 204 5.31 1.28 -20.08
CA ARG A 204 6.46 1.32 -21.01
C ARG A 204 6.06 2.01 -22.32
N VAL A 205 7.04 2.39 -23.12
CA VAL A 205 6.81 2.97 -24.44
C VAL A 205 7.56 2.14 -25.47
N GLU A 206 6.84 1.56 -26.42
CA GLU A 206 7.38 0.83 -27.57
C GLU A 206 6.87 1.49 -28.85
N ASP A 207 7.75 1.77 -29.79
CA ASP A 207 7.43 2.45 -31.06
C ASP A 207 6.60 3.74 -30.91
N GLY A 208 6.91 4.53 -29.84
CA GLY A 208 6.20 5.76 -29.51
C GLY A 208 4.80 5.55 -28.93
N ARG A 209 4.42 4.32 -28.55
CA ARG A 209 3.13 3.96 -28.00
C ARG A 209 3.25 3.38 -26.60
N ILE A 210 2.28 3.70 -25.75
CA ILE A 210 2.19 3.19 -24.39
C ILE A 210 1.80 1.70 -24.44
N VAL A 211 2.59 0.88 -23.76
CA VAL A 211 2.34 -0.55 -23.56
C VAL A 211 2.30 -0.85 -22.05
N GLU A 212 1.55 -1.89 -21.70
CA GLU A 212 1.40 -2.40 -20.34
C GLU A 212 1.06 -1.32 -19.29
N PRO A 213 0.11 -0.38 -19.57
CA PRO A 213 -0.23 0.63 -18.58
C PRO A 213 -0.86 0.00 -17.34
N ARG A 214 -0.42 0.49 -16.18
CA ARG A 214 -0.96 0.16 -14.86
C ARG A 214 -1.30 1.46 -14.17
N LEU A 215 -2.57 1.71 -13.95
CA LEU A 215 -3.08 2.92 -13.34
C LEU A 215 -3.85 2.57 -12.08
N ALA A 216 -3.40 3.04 -10.93
CA ALA A 216 -4.10 2.82 -9.67
C ALA A 216 -4.49 4.14 -9.02
N VAL A 217 -5.57 4.08 -8.25
CA VAL A 217 -6.10 5.17 -7.44
C VAL A 217 -6.19 4.72 -5.99
N GLY A 218 -5.83 5.59 -5.05
CA GLY A 218 -6.01 5.44 -3.61
C GLY A 218 -6.65 6.68 -3.00
N GLY A 219 -7.17 6.56 -1.79
CA GLY A 219 -7.79 7.64 -1.02
C GLY A 219 -9.20 8.04 -1.46
N ALA A 220 -9.67 7.59 -2.61
CA ALA A 220 -10.95 8.01 -3.17
C ALA A 220 -12.09 7.00 -2.98
N GLU A 221 -11.79 5.72 -2.96
CA GLU A 221 -12.73 4.61 -2.78
C GLU A 221 -12.45 3.85 -1.48
N THR A 222 -13.22 2.83 -1.16
CA THR A 222 -13.09 2.03 0.06
C THR A 222 -11.75 1.28 0.17
N HIS A 223 -11.02 1.14 -0.93
CA HIS A 223 -9.68 0.55 -1.01
C HIS A 223 -8.96 1.02 -2.27
N ALA A 224 -7.64 0.91 -2.29
CA ALA A 224 -6.84 1.19 -3.47
C ALA A 224 -7.03 0.09 -4.53
N ARG A 225 -7.20 0.49 -5.80
CA ARG A 225 -7.33 -0.46 -6.91
C ARG A 225 -6.81 0.08 -8.24
N ARG A 226 -6.57 -0.82 -9.18
CA ARG A 226 -6.31 -0.47 -10.58
C ARG A 226 -7.60 -0.05 -11.28
N ILE A 227 -7.44 0.87 -12.24
CA ILE A 227 -8.54 1.38 -13.06
C ILE A 227 -8.37 0.85 -14.49
N ALA A 228 -8.80 -0.39 -14.71
CA ALA A 228 -8.64 -1.09 -15.98
C ALA A 228 -9.23 -0.31 -17.18
N GLU A 229 -10.32 0.40 -16.95
CA GLU A 229 -10.98 1.21 -17.98
C GLU A 229 -10.11 2.38 -18.45
N ALA A 230 -9.32 2.97 -17.56
CA ALA A 230 -8.38 4.03 -17.91
C ALA A 230 -7.11 3.47 -18.58
N GLU A 231 -6.66 2.29 -18.14
CA GLU A 231 -5.56 1.56 -18.76
C GLU A 231 -5.85 1.23 -20.24
N GLN A 232 -7.07 0.76 -20.52
CA GLN A 232 -7.53 0.48 -21.89
C GLN A 232 -7.52 1.74 -22.78
N ILE A 233 -7.81 2.92 -22.21
CA ILE A 233 -7.73 4.18 -22.94
C ILE A 233 -6.29 4.53 -23.29
N LEU A 234 -5.31 4.23 -22.43
CA LEU A 234 -3.90 4.56 -22.67
C LEU A 234 -3.20 3.57 -23.60
N ALA A 235 -3.55 2.30 -23.55
CA ALA A 235 -2.89 1.25 -24.31
C ALA A 235 -2.85 1.57 -25.82
N GLY A 236 -1.66 1.53 -26.42
CA GLY A 236 -1.44 1.81 -27.83
C GLY A 236 -1.48 3.28 -28.23
N ARG A 237 -1.73 4.22 -27.31
CA ARG A 237 -1.68 5.67 -27.58
C ARG A 237 -0.27 6.24 -27.39
N ALA A 238 -0.01 7.39 -28.02
CA ALA A 238 1.21 8.13 -27.74
C ALA A 238 1.15 8.74 -26.32
N PRO A 239 2.29 8.84 -25.60
CA PRO A 239 2.36 9.47 -24.28
C PRO A 239 2.35 11.01 -24.41
N VAL A 240 1.18 11.56 -24.69
CA VAL A 240 0.95 13.00 -24.90
C VAL A 240 -0.23 13.48 -24.06
N ALA A 241 -0.33 14.80 -23.87
CA ALA A 241 -1.32 15.43 -23.01
C ALA A 241 -2.76 14.95 -23.28
N ASP A 242 -3.18 14.84 -24.53
CA ASP A 242 -4.54 14.42 -24.90
C ASP A 242 -4.85 12.98 -24.46
N SER A 243 -3.86 12.08 -24.56
CA SER A 243 -3.98 10.69 -24.08
C SER A 243 -4.13 10.65 -22.56
N PHE A 244 -3.38 11.49 -21.86
CA PHE A 244 -3.39 11.57 -20.39
C PHE A 244 -4.69 12.17 -19.86
N VAL A 245 -5.20 13.22 -20.51
CA VAL A 245 -6.50 13.80 -20.19
C VAL A 245 -7.61 12.77 -20.39
N ALA A 246 -7.63 12.05 -21.52
CA ALA A 246 -8.64 11.04 -21.79
C ALA A 246 -8.64 9.90 -20.77
N ALA A 247 -7.45 9.42 -20.36
CA ALA A 247 -7.32 8.39 -19.33
C ALA A 247 -7.75 8.90 -17.94
N ALA A 248 -7.40 10.14 -17.58
CA ALA A 248 -7.79 10.76 -16.32
C ALA A 248 -9.31 10.98 -16.22
N GLU A 249 -9.97 11.41 -17.29
CA GLU A 249 -11.42 11.50 -17.36
C GLU A 249 -12.08 10.13 -17.19
N ARG A 250 -11.53 9.10 -17.85
CA ARG A 250 -12.04 7.74 -17.71
C ARG A 250 -11.84 7.20 -16.30
N ALA A 251 -10.68 7.44 -15.67
CA ALA A 251 -10.43 7.06 -14.28
C ALA A 251 -11.45 7.71 -13.33
N ALA A 252 -11.68 9.00 -13.47
CA ALA A 252 -12.66 9.73 -12.67
C ALA A 252 -14.10 9.22 -12.88
N ALA A 253 -14.46 8.78 -14.08
CA ALA A 253 -15.77 8.22 -14.38
C ALA A 253 -15.96 6.79 -13.85
N ALA A 254 -14.87 6.02 -13.71
CA ALA A 254 -14.90 4.60 -13.32
C ALA A 254 -14.94 4.37 -11.81
N ILE A 255 -14.59 5.37 -10.99
CA ILE A 255 -14.59 5.25 -9.54
C ILE A 255 -15.98 5.44 -8.93
N ASP A 256 -16.18 4.77 -7.78
CA ASP A 256 -17.30 5.00 -6.85
C ASP A 256 -16.75 5.69 -5.59
N PRO A 257 -16.64 7.03 -5.59
CA PRO A 257 -15.92 7.74 -4.55
C PRO A 257 -16.68 7.76 -3.23
N MET A 258 -15.95 7.56 -2.13
CA MET A 258 -16.46 7.74 -0.78
C MET A 258 -16.84 9.20 -0.53
N GLU A 259 -17.80 9.41 0.36
CA GLU A 259 -18.14 10.70 0.95
C GLU A 259 -17.93 10.68 2.45
N ASP A 260 -17.37 11.75 2.98
CA ASP A 260 -17.16 11.94 4.41
C ASP A 260 -17.34 13.43 4.81
N VAL A 261 -17.17 13.73 6.10
CA VAL A 261 -17.30 15.09 6.65
C VAL A 261 -16.31 16.11 6.06
N GLN A 262 -15.29 15.65 5.36
CA GLN A 262 -14.22 16.50 4.81
C GLN A 262 -14.36 16.72 3.31
N THR A 263 -14.99 15.77 2.60
CA THR A 263 -14.90 15.71 1.14
C THR A 263 -16.11 15.02 0.55
N SER A 264 -16.83 15.71 -0.34
CA SER A 264 -17.93 15.11 -1.10
C SER A 264 -17.43 14.13 -2.16
N ALA A 265 -18.28 13.19 -2.55
CA ALA A 265 -18.01 12.24 -3.64
C ALA A 265 -17.69 12.95 -4.96
N GLU A 266 -18.41 14.04 -5.28
CA GLU A 266 -18.16 14.85 -6.47
C GLU A 266 -16.74 15.47 -6.46
N TYR A 267 -16.32 16.04 -5.32
CA TYR A 267 -14.99 16.62 -5.20
C TYR A 267 -13.89 15.56 -5.27
N ARG A 268 -14.07 14.38 -4.65
CA ARG A 268 -13.12 13.26 -4.80
C ARG A 268 -12.99 12.82 -6.25
N ARG A 269 -14.09 12.78 -7.01
CA ARG A 269 -14.07 12.47 -8.45
C ARG A 269 -13.25 13.50 -9.23
N ALA A 270 -13.41 14.78 -8.92
CA ALA A 270 -12.62 15.86 -9.53
C ALA A 270 -11.13 15.77 -9.14
N LEU A 271 -10.84 15.39 -7.90
CA LEU A 271 -9.47 15.14 -7.45
C LEU A 271 -8.83 13.98 -8.20
N VAL A 272 -9.52 12.84 -8.35
CA VAL A 272 -9.00 11.68 -9.10
C VAL A 272 -8.64 12.04 -10.53
N ARG A 273 -9.48 12.81 -11.23
CA ARG A 273 -9.14 13.36 -12.56
C ARG A 273 -7.81 14.11 -12.52
N THR A 274 -7.65 14.97 -11.53
CA THR A 274 -6.47 15.83 -11.40
C THR A 274 -5.21 15.05 -11.04
N VAL A 275 -5.27 14.17 -10.03
CA VAL A 275 -4.10 13.41 -9.59
C VAL A 275 -3.67 12.39 -10.63
N MET A 276 -4.60 11.74 -11.34
CA MET A 276 -4.28 10.81 -12.41
C MET A 276 -3.57 11.52 -13.57
N ARG A 277 -4.11 12.66 -14.02
CA ARG A 277 -3.46 13.46 -15.08
C ARG A 277 -2.05 13.86 -14.66
N ARG A 278 -1.86 14.37 -13.44
CA ARG A 278 -0.55 14.81 -12.95
C ARG A 278 0.44 13.66 -12.78
N ALA A 279 -0.02 12.49 -12.31
CA ALA A 279 0.82 11.30 -12.24
C ALA A 279 1.31 10.90 -13.64
N LEU A 280 0.43 10.92 -14.64
CA LEU A 280 0.81 10.65 -16.03
C LEU A 280 1.78 11.70 -16.62
N GLU A 281 1.58 12.99 -16.32
CA GLU A 281 2.48 14.06 -16.73
C GLU A 281 3.87 13.90 -16.10
N GLN A 282 3.96 13.52 -14.83
CA GLN A 282 5.22 13.27 -14.11
C GLN A 282 6.00 12.09 -14.69
N SER A 283 5.32 11.10 -15.27
CA SER A 283 5.99 9.94 -15.88
C SER A 283 6.79 10.27 -17.15
N LEU A 284 6.74 11.51 -17.63
CA LEU A 284 7.54 12.01 -18.75
C LEU A 284 8.86 12.66 -18.31
N LEU A 285 9.02 12.96 -17.03
CA LEU A 285 10.21 13.60 -16.45
C LEU A 285 11.29 12.58 -16.14
#